data_7fa64ce8df335edbe34b85e1d38d1ad0
#
_entry.id   7fa64ce8df335edbe34b85e1d38d1ad0
#
_cell.length_a   1.000
_cell.length_b   1.000
_cell.length_c   1.000
_cell.angle_alpha   90.00
_cell.angle_beta   90.00
_cell.angle_gamma   90.00
#
_symmetry.space_group_name_H-M   'P 1'
#
loop_
_entity.id
_entity.type
_entity.pdbx_description
1 polymer ?
#
loop_
_entity_poly.entity_id
_entity_poly.type
_entity_poly.pdbx_seq_one_letter_code
_entity_poly.pdbx_strand_id
1 'polypeptide(L)'
;MKRLILMAAAVLLSLPSVQSQDTNKGSIRVYGFVRNYLTFDSRKTYTVVGGEYNMIPFDERWNEDYSEDLNKVSSVQFQALTSRVGIDVTGPNFGRVKSSGKLEGDFGGFGGNNHVLRLRLAYLKLKAERDIWNAELLMGQDWHPLSGDIMPEVLGMAAGAPFRPHSRTPQMRATMYLGSVGYTAALLWQLQYMNNGPKAADDPTSVASVDFAHNSLLPEVFLGFNFKQGPWFAQVGVDMQALCPRTHALVGTVTQKVYESVSSITPTLYAQYVGGDWSVKFRTLLAQNTSHLNQLVGYGVTGVNDDGSWNYAPMQATISYFNIAYGKKYRINLFLGYMKNLGAGEDLWLDPAIGGYHIYMKGGENFTHLNSAWRVAPSVSYNIKAFNLGLEYEATACTYGVLAANGSIFLNDHLRQVVNHRLCLLVKYNF
;
A
#
# COMPACT_ATOMS: atom_id res chain seq x y z
N MET A 1 30.38 4.98 -11.48
CA MET A 1 28.92 5.21 -11.49
C MET A 1 28.42 5.89 -12.77
N LYS A 2 28.94 7.04 -13.23
CA LYS A 2 28.50 7.68 -14.50
C LYS A 2 28.60 6.76 -15.74
N ARG A 3 29.61 5.89 -15.84
CA ARG A 3 29.78 4.95 -16.96
C ARG A 3 28.77 3.78 -16.98
N LEU A 4 28.26 3.35 -15.81
CA LEU A 4 27.23 2.30 -15.73
C LEU A 4 25.84 2.81 -16.19
N ILE A 5 25.50 4.05 -15.88
CA ILE A 5 24.22 4.68 -16.28
C ILE A 5 24.21 4.93 -17.79
N LEU A 6 25.33 5.36 -18.36
CA LEU A 6 25.49 5.52 -19.82
C LEU A 6 25.44 4.18 -20.57
N MET A 7 26.00 3.10 -19.99
CA MET A 7 25.89 1.77 -20.58
C MET A 7 24.45 1.21 -20.54
N ALA A 8 23.73 1.42 -19.46
CA ALA A 8 22.32 1.01 -19.37
C ALA A 8 21.43 1.78 -20.37
N ALA A 9 21.66 3.08 -20.54
CA ALA A 9 20.95 3.90 -21.52
C ALA A 9 21.35 3.51 -22.98
N ALA A 10 22.62 3.21 -23.24
CA ALA A 10 23.09 2.78 -24.57
C ALA A 10 22.56 1.39 -24.95
N VAL A 11 22.42 0.47 -24.00
CA VAL A 11 21.82 -0.85 -24.23
C VAL A 11 20.32 -0.73 -24.55
N LEU A 12 19.60 0.22 -23.93
CA LEU A 12 18.18 0.47 -24.24
C LEU A 12 17.96 1.13 -25.60
N LEU A 13 18.93 1.90 -26.11
CA LEU A 13 18.84 2.59 -27.40
C LEU A 13 19.35 1.74 -28.59
N SER A 14 20.08 0.66 -28.31
CA SER A 14 20.66 -0.21 -29.35
C SER A 14 19.88 -1.51 -29.62
N LEU A 15 18.71 -1.68 -28.96
CA LEU A 15 17.85 -2.82 -29.30
C LEU A 15 17.27 -2.63 -30.71
N PRO A 16 17.62 -3.43 -31.69
CA PRO A 16 17.00 -3.36 -33.01
C PRO A 16 15.52 -3.65 -32.85
N SER A 17 14.67 -2.91 -33.55
CA SER A 17 13.24 -3.23 -33.70
C SER A 17 13.15 -4.57 -34.45
N VAL A 18 13.17 -5.68 -33.71
CA VAL A 18 13.01 -7.02 -34.29
C VAL A 18 11.54 -7.19 -34.63
N GLN A 19 11.13 -6.76 -35.82
CA GLN A 19 9.92 -7.25 -36.45
C GLN A 19 10.19 -8.70 -36.92
N SER A 20 9.62 -9.66 -36.21
CA SER A 20 9.66 -11.05 -36.59
C SER A 20 8.27 -11.53 -36.99
N GLN A 21 8.15 -11.99 -38.22
CA GLN A 21 6.94 -12.66 -38.77
C GLN A 21 6.74 -14.10 -38.31
N ASP A 22 7.57 -14.57 -37.36
CA ASP A 22 7.48 -15.93 -36.86
C ASP A 22 6.57 -15.92 -35.61
N THR A 23 5.42 -16.58 -35.65
CA THR A 23 4.39 -16.59 -34.60
C THR A 23 4.89 -17.11 -33.25
N ASN A 24 6.13 -17.56 -33.17
CA ASN A 24 6.77 -18.07 -31.95
C ASN A 24 7.89 -17.15 -31.41
N LYS A 25 8.15 -15.99 -32.03
CA LYS A 25 9.14 -15.03 -31.54
C LYS A 25 8.51 -14.03 -30.59
N GLY A 26 9.22 -13.76 -29.49
CA GLY A 26 8.78 -12.78 -28.49
C GLY A 26 8.76 -11.35 -29.00
N SER A 27 8.02 -10.47 -28.36
CA SER A 27 8.00 -9.03 -28.62
C SER A 27 8.34 -8.23 -27.37
N ILE A 28 8.95 -7.06 -27.58
CA ILE A 28 9.28 -6.11 -26.50
C ILE A 28 8.55 -4.80 -26.81
N ARG A 29 7.83 -4.28 -25.85
CA ARG A 29 7.18 -2.98 -25.91
C ARG A 29 7.66 -2.10 -24.76
N VAL A 30 8.27 -0.96 -25.09
CA VAL A 30 8.59 0.09 -24.13
C VAL A 30 7.39 1.00 -23.98
N TYR A 31 7.07 1.39 -22.76
CA TYR A 31 6.01 2.33 -22.44
C TYR A 31 6.42 3.20 -21.25
N GLY A 32 5.73 4.31 -21.08
CA GLY A 32 5.97 5.14 -19.92
C GLY A 32 5.11 6.40 -19.88
N PHE A 33 5.43 7.24 -18.93
CA PHE A 33 4.85 8.57 -18.83
C PHE A 33 5.73 9.52 -18.03
N VAL A 34 5.66 10.79 -18.38
CA VAL A 34 6.09 11.90 -17.53
C VAL A 34 4.85 12.41 -16.79
N ARG A 35 4.97 12.57 -15.47
CA ARG A 35 3.85 12.94 -14.60
C ARG A 35 4.27 14.00 -13.61
N ASN A 36 3.56 15.12 -13.64
CA ASN A 36 3.80 16.26 -12.78
C ASN A 36 2.59 16.54 -11.91
N TYR A 37 2.84 16.87 -10.66
CA TYR A 37 1.85 17.30 -9.68
C TYR A 37 2.21 18.65 -9.11
N LEU A 38 1.23 19.55 -9.05
CA LEU A 38 1.23 20.68 -8.15
C LEU A 38 0.20 20.41 -7.07
N THR A 39 0.61 20.40 -5.81
CA THR A 39 -0.29 20.15 -4.68
C THR A 39 -0.20 21.27 -3.66
N PHE A 40 -1.34 21.59 -3.08
CA PHE A 40 -1.48 22.47 -1.91
C PHE A 40 -2.14 21.66 -0.80
N ASP A 41 -1.62 21.74 0.42
CA ASP A 41 -2.20 21.18 1.64
C ASP A 41 -2.42 22.30 2.65
N SER A 42 -3.59 22.32 3.31
CA SER A 42 -3.94 23.34 4.32
C SER A 42 -3.39 23.05 5.71
N ARG A 43 -2.90 21.82 5.95
CA ARG A 43 -2.41 21.33 7.22
C ARG A 43 -1.27 20.34 7.00
N LYS A 44 -0.35 20.23 7.96
CA LYS A 44 0.70 19.21 7.95
C LYS A 44 0.10 17.81 7.96
N THR A 45 0.58 16.95 7.05
CA THR A 45 0.10 15.60 6.87
C THR A 45 1.24 14.60 6.96
N TYR A 46 0.93 13.38 7.37
CA TYR A 46 1.85 12.26 7.24
C TYR A 46 1.97 11.88 5.77
N THR A 47 3.19 11.86 5.28
CA THR A 47 3.49 11.56 3.89
C THR A 47 4.53 10.45 3.80
N VAL A 48 4.47 9.67 2.74
CA VAL A 48 5.51 8.71 2.36
C VAL A 48 5.96 8.98 0.94
N VAL A 49 7.07 8.34 0.50
CA VAL A 49 7.62 8.52 -0.86
C VAL A 49 7.92 9.99 -1.17
N GLY A 50 8.79 10.63 -0.35
CA GLY A 50 9.24 12.01 -0.61
C GLY A 50 8.14 13.07 -0.60
N GLY A 51 7.05 12.84 0.14
CA GLY A 51 5.92 13.76 0.22
C GLY A 51 4.82 13.52 -0.82
N GLU A 52 5.02 12.61 -1.78
CA GLU A 52 4.03 12.34 -2.83
C GLU A 52 2.77 11.60 -2.35
N TYR A 53 2.93 10.72 -1.33
CA TYR A 53 1.80 9.99 -0.77
C TYR A 53 1.28 10.75 0.45
N ASN A 54 0.23 11.53 0.24
CA ASN A 54 -0.52 12.14 1.33
C ASN A 54 -1.42 11.09 1.98
N MET A 55 -1.13 10.77 3.24
CA MET A 55 -1.87 9.76 3.99
C MET A 55 -3.01 10.39 4.79
N ILE A 56 -2.70 11.03 5.91
CA ILE A 56 -3.68 11.66 6.79
C ILE A 56 -3.06 12.89 7.51
N PRO A 57 -3.87 13.86 7.94
CA PRO A 57 -3.38 14.98 8.74
C PRO A 57 -2.93 14.53 10.13
N PHE A 58 -1.86 15.17 10.63
CA PHE A 58 -1.46 15.05 12.03
C PHE A 58 -2.49 15.69 12.96
N ASP A 59 -2.55 15.16 14.18
CA ASP A 59 -3.31 15.74 15.28
C ASP A 59 -2.89 17.18 15.58
N GLU A 60 -3.64 17.87 16.42
CA GLU A 60 -3.26 19.16 16.98
C GLU A 60 -1.97 19.01 17.78
N ARG A 61 -1.09 19.98 17.63
CA ARG A 61 0.12 20.15 18.43
C ARG A 61 0.20 21.59 18.88
N TRP A 62 -0.25 21.84 20.06
CA TRP A 62 -0.25 23.19 20.63
C TRP A 62 1.15 23.62 21.08
N ASN A 63 1.45 24.89 20.93
CA ASN A 63 2.62 25.52 21.54
C ASN A 63 2.45 25.60 23.08
N GLU A 64 3.48 26.08 23.78
CA GLU A 64 3.54 26.06 25.25
C GLU A 64 2.41 26.89 25.92
N ASP A 65 1.97 27.97 25.30
CA ASP A 65 0.91 28.83 25.78
C ASP A 65 -0.49 28.51 25.21
N TYR A 66 -0.61 27.41 24.47
CA TYR A 66 -1.85 26.94 23.84
C TYR A 66 -2.52 27.96 22.90
N SER A 67 -1.76 28.89 22.34
CA SER A 67 -2.26 29.91 21.43
C SER A 67 -2.28 29.49 19.96
N GLU A 68 -1.38 28.55 19.56
CA GLU A 68 -1.20 28.15 18.18
C GLU A 68 -1.07 26.63 18.01
N ASP A 69 -1.76 26.07 17.02
CA ASP A 69 -1.56 24.70 16.57
C ASP A 69 -0.42 24.61 15.54
N LEU A 70 0.72 24.06 15.97
CA LEU A 70 1.96 23.93 15.21
C LEU A 70 1.85 22.98 14.01
N ASN A 71 0.77 22.18 13.91
CA ASN A 71 0.49 21.34 12.76
C ASN A 71 -0.47 21.99 11.75
N LYS A 72 -1.05 23.16 12.06
CA LYS A 72 -1.90 23.94 11.15
C LYS A 72 -1.03 24.82 10.25
N VAL A 73 -0.19 24.17 9.42
CA VAL A 73 0.74 24.83 8.49
C VAL A 73 0.44 24.38 7.08
N SER A 74 0.18 25.34 6.20
CA SER A 74 -0.06 25.09 4.78
C SER A 74 1.25 24.82 4.04
N SER A 75 1.19 24.00 2.99
CA SER A 75 2.33 23.71 2.14
C SER A 75 1.95 23.62 0.67
N VAL A 76 2.92 23.90 -0.20
CA VAL A 76 2.82 23.74 -1.65
C VAL A 76 3.99 22.90 -2.13
N GLN A 77 3.72 21.93 -3.00
CA GLN A 77 4.75 21.09 -3.61
C GLN A 77 4.54 20.96 -5.12
N PHE A 78 5.63 20.94 -5.86
CA PHE A 78 5.64 20.54 -7.27
C PHE A 78 6.58 19.35 -7.45
N GLN A 79 6.10 18.25 -8.01
CA GLN A 79 6.82 16.98 -8.06
C GLN A 79 6.63 16.26 -9.40
N ALA A 80 7.70 15.52 -9.82
CA ALA A 80 7.72 14.70 -11.04
C ALA A 80 8.21 13.25 -10.78
N LEU A 81 8.42 12.88 -9.51
CA LEU A 81 9.13 11.65 -9.08
C LEU A 81 8.48 10.35 -9.55
N THR A 82 7.18 10.36 -9.82
CA THR A 82 6.44 9.20 -10.28
C THR A 82 6.36 9.06 -11.78
N SER A 83 7.08 9.87 -12.52
CA SER A 83 7.39 9.59 -13.92
C SER A 83 7.96 8.18 -14.05
N ARG A 84 7.55 7.44 -15.07
CA ARG A 84 7.71 6.01 -15.12
C ARG A 84 8.17 5.54 -16.48
N VAL A 85 8.99 4.49 -16.46
CA VAL A 85 9.33 3.71 -17.66
C VAL A 85 9.12 2.23 -17.38
N GLY A 86 8.63 1.51 -18.36
CA GLY A 86 8.41 0.08 -18.27
C GLY A 86 8.63 -0.63 -19.58
N ILE A 87 8.83 -1.94 -19.47
CA ILE A 87 9.03 -2.86 -20.58
C ILE A 87 8.06 -4.03 -20.40
N ASP A 88 7.18 -4.23 -21.38
CA ASP A 88 6.39 -5.45 -21.51
C ASP A 88 7.11 -6.41 -22.46
N VAL A 89 7.28 -7.65 -22.03
CA VAL A 89 7.86 -8.72 -22.83
C VAL A 89 6.81 -9.78 -23.07
N THR A 90 6.55 -10.12 -24.34
CA THR A 90 5.80 -11.31 -24.71
C THR A 90 6.82 -12.37 -25.10
N GLY A 91 6.85 -13.46 -24.40
CA GLY A 91 7.79 -14.55 -24.63
C GLY A 91 7.29 -15.57 -25.67
N PRO A 92 8.09 -16.60 -25.94
CA PRO A 92 7.66 -17.71 -26.77
C PRO A 92 6.53 -18.50 -26.07
N ASN A 93 5.64 -19.08 -26.87
CA ASN A 93 4.62 -19.98 -26.38
C ASN A 93 5.19 -21.40 -26.18
N PHE A 94 4.78 -22.06 -25.11
CA PHE A 94 5.09 -23.46 -24.82
C PHE A 94 3.83 -24.30 -25.07
N GLY A 95 3.59 -24.70 -26.30
CA GLY A 95 2.32 -25.30 -26.71
C GLY A 95 1.14 -24.31 -26.49
N ARG A 96 0.26 -24.64 -25.55
CA ARG A 96 -0.88 -23.77 -25.19
C ARG A 96 -0.59 -22.83 -23.99
N VAL A 97 0.62 -22.78 -23.50
CA VAL A 97 1.04 -21.88 -22.42
C VAL A 97 1.71 -20.66 -23.04
N LYS A 98 1.13 -19.49 -22.80
CA LYS A 98 1.69 -18.19 -23.18
C LYS A 98 2.61 -17.70 -22.06
N SER A 99 3.80 -17.21 -22.41
CA SER A 99 4.71 -16.57 -21.45
C SER A 99 4.76 -15.06 -21.67
N SER A 100 4.90 -14.31 -20.62
CA SER A 100 5.11 -12.85 -20.65
C SER A 100 5.90 -12.40 -19.44
N GLY A 101 6.47 -11.21 -19.51
CA GLY A 101 7.17 -10.59 -18.40
C GLY A 101 6.95 -9.07 -18.40
N LYS A 102 7.21 -8.47 -17.27
CA LYS A 102 7.15 -7.01 -17.10
C LYS A 102 8.30 -6.54 -16.24
N LEU A 103 8.91 -5.42 -16.65
CA LEU A 103 9.85 -4.65 -15.86
C LEU A 103 9.37 -3.20 -15.82
N GLU A 104 9.25 -2.59 -14.63
CA GLU A 104 8.78 -1.22 -14.48
C GLU A 104 9.54 -0.52 -13.36
N GLY A 105 9.96 0.73 -13.59
CA GLY A 105 10.61 1.57 -12.61
C GLY A 105 10.07 3.01 -12.58
N ASP A 106 10.25 3.68 -11.45
CA ASP A 106 10.04 5.12 -11.24
C ASP A 106 11.18 5.71 -10.38
N PHE A 107 11.13 7.01 -10.09
CA PHE A 107 12.15 7.71 -9.31
C PHE A 107 11.76 7.95 -7.85
N GLY A 108 10.75 7.24 -7.35
CA GLY A 108 10.28 7.33 -5.96
C GLY A 108 11.09 6.48 -4.96
N GLY A 109 12.31 6.08 -5.27
CA GLY A 109 13.23 5.42 -4.33
C GLY A 109 13.87 6.42 -3.37
N PHE A 110 14.34 5.92 -2.21
CA PHE A 110 15.01 6.73 -1.20
C PHE A 110 16.51 6.40 -1.16
N GLY A 111 17.34 7.43 -1.05
CA GLY A 111 18.77 7.32 -0.94
C GLY A 111 19.39 8.67 -0.57
N GLY A 112 19.41 9.01 0.72
CA GLY A 112 19.84 10.33 1.20
C GLY A 112 18.94 11.44 0.68
N ASN A 113 19.55 12.53 0.17
CA ASN A 113 18.80 13.67 -0.39
C ASN A 113 18.48 13.50 -1.88
N ASN A 114 18.83 12.37 -2.49
CA ASN A 114 18.60 12.11 -3.91
C ASN A 114 17.49 11.08 -4.10
N HIS A 115 16.62 11.34 -5.07
CA HIS A 115 15.66 10.37 -5.55
C HIS A 115 16.36 9.37 -6.46
N VAL A 116 16.20 8.07 -6.16
CA VAL A 116 16.83 6.99 -6.92
C VAL A 116 15.79 6.20 -7.69
N LEU A 117 16.24 5.58 -8.77
CA LEU A 117 15.41 4.65 -9.54
C LEU A 117 14.94 3.51 -8.64
N ARG A 118 13.63 3.29 -8.59
CA ARG A 118 13.00 2.22 -7.82
C ARG A 118 12.39 1.19 -8.75
N LEU A 119 12.71 -0.09 -8.50
CA LEU A 119 12.01 -1.19 -9.14
C LEU A 119 10.56 -1.26 -8.62
N ARG A 120 9.60 -1.17 -9.53
CA ARG A 120 8.17 -1.26 -9.19
C ARG A 120 7.64 -2.67 -9.43
N LEU A 121 7.76 -3.14 -10.67
CA LEU A 121 7.29 -4.45 -11.10
C LEU A 121 8.45 -5.17 -11.79
N ALA A 122 8.61 -6.46 -11.49
CA ALA A 122 9.56 -7.35 -12.14
C ALA A 122 9.04 -8.78 -12.01
N TYR A 123 8.32 -9.27 -12.99
CA TYR A 123 7.73 -10.60 -12.93
C TYR A 123 7.71 -11.33 -14.26
N LEU A 124 7.68 -12.65 -14.14
CA LEU A 124 7.32 -13.60 -15.18
C LEU A 124 5.87 -14.07 -14.95
N LYS A 125 5.12 -14.21 -16.05
CA LYS A 125 3.75 -14.71 -16.06
C LYS A 125 3.60 -15.82 -17.09
N LEU A 126 3.02 -16.93 -16.66
CA LEU A 126 2.62 -18.05 -17.51
C LEU A 126 1.10 -18.14 -17.50
N LYS A 127 0.47 -18.21 -18.69
CA LYS A 127 -0.98 -18.28 -18.84
C LYS A 127 -1.35 -19.46 -19.74
N ALA A 128 -2.15 -20.36 -19.20
CA ALA A 128 -2.75 -21.46 -19.95
C ALA A 128 -4.24 -21.20 -20.15
N GLU A 129 -4.71 -21.25 -21.40
CA GLU A 129 -6.11 -21.05 -21.76
C GLU A 129 -6.66 -22.35 -22.35
N ARG A 130 -7.84 -22.74 -21.89
CA ARG A 130 -8.64 -23.90 -22.34
C ARG A 130 -10.09 -23.47 -22.49
N ASP A 131 -10.88 -24.29 -23.15
CA ASP A 131 -12.27 -23.96 -23.47
C ASP A 131 -13.11 -23.67 -22.20
N ILE A 132 -12.89 -24.41 -21.13
CA ILE A 132 -13.66 -24.32 -19.89
C ILE A 132 -12.89 -23.72 -18.70
N TRP A 133 -11.57 -23.57 -18.80
CA TRP A 133 -10.75 -23.02 -17.71
C TRP A 133 -9.56 -22.21 -18.20
N ASN A 134 -9.16 -21.25 -17.40
CA ASN A 134 -7.94 -20.46 -17.59
C ASN A 134 -7.13 -20.52 -16.31
N ALA A 135 -5.81 -20.69 -16.43
CA ALA A 135 -4.91 -20.64 -15.29
C ALA A 135 -3.75 -19.66 -15.58
N GLU A 136 -3.34 -18.96 -14.56
CA GLU A 136 -2.22 -18.01 -14.59
C GLU A 136 -1.31 -18.29 -13.40
N LEU A 137 -0.01 -18.38 -13.66
CA LEU A 137 1.04 -18.38 -12.64
C LEU A 137 1.92 -17.16 -12.82
N LEU A 138 2.08 -16.37 -11.77
CA LEU A 138 2.95 -15.21 -11.72
C LEU A 138 4.04 -15.45 -10.68
N MET A 139 5.29 -15.15 -11.03
CA MET A 139 6.45 -15.21 -10.13
C MET A 139 7.26 -13.93 -10.26
N GLY A 140 7.54 -13.28 -9.14
CA GLY A 140 8.33 -12.04 -9.06
C GLY A 140 7.59 -10.92 -8.35
N GLN A 141 8.10 -9.68 -8.48
CA GLN A 141 7.52 -8.52 -7.81
C GLN A 141 6.35 -7.93 -8.61
N ASP A 142 5.18 -7.95 -8.02
CA ASP A 142 3.95 -7.38 -8.57
C ASP A 142 3.12 -6.72 -7.44
N TRP A 143 2.02 -6.12 -7.80
CA TRP A 143 1.05 -5.62 -6.85
C TRP A 143 0.56 -6.74 -5.93
N HIS A 144 0.49 -6.43 -4.65
CA HIS A 144 -0.15 -7.31 -3.67
C HIS A 144 -1.59 -7.64 -4.10
N PRO A 145 -2.10 -8.86 -3.90
CA PRO A 145 -3.47 -9.24 -4.28
C PRO A 145 -4.56 -8.34 -3.71
N LEU A 146 -4.32 -7.74 -2.53
CA LEU A 146 -5.19 -6.73 -1.94
C LEU A 146 -5.07 -5.34 -2.60
N SER A 147 -4.10 -5.10 -3.50
CA SER A 147 -3.89 -3.80 -4.17
C SER A 147 -4.27 -3.85 -5.65
N GLY A 148 -3.50 -4.49 -6.44
CA GLY A 148 -3.62 -4.85 -7.84
C GLY A 148 -4.51 -3.99 -8.74
N ASP A 149 -5.22 -4.67 -9.63
CA ASP A 149 -6.08 -4.09 -10.67
C ASP A 149 -7.38 -3.47 -10.11
N ILE A 150 -7.54 -3.49 -8.81
CA ILE A 150 -8.73 -3.06 -8.07
C ILE A 150 -8.53 -1.68 -7.42
N MET A 151 -7.65 -0.85 -7.98
CA MET A 151 -7.39 0.49 -7.46
C MET A 151 -8.55 1.45 -7.75
N PRO A 152 -8.86 2.36 -6.80
CA PRO A 152 -9.75 3.47 -7.09
C PRO A 152 -9.12 4.44 -8.11
N GLU A 153 -9.95 5.21 -8.75
CA GLU A 153 -9.54 6.24 -9.70
C GLU A 153 -9.42 7.57 -8.97
N VAL A 154 -8.23 7.87 -8.45
CA VAL A 154 -7.89 9.17 -7.87
C VAL A 154 -6.67 9.73 -8.58
N LEU A 155 -6.53 11.05 -8.62
CA LEU A 155 -5.39 11.69 -9.27
C LEU A 155 -4.14 11.63 -8.38
N GLY A 156 -4.32 11.76 -7.07
CA GLY A 156 -3.23 11.71 -6.10
C GLY A 156 -2.45 10.40 -6.14
N MET A 157 -1.14 10.48 -5.88
CA MET A 157 -0.21 9.35 -5.92
C MET A 157 -0.49 8.25 -4.91
N ALA A 158 -1.03 8.61 -3.75
CA ALA A 158 -1.44 7.67 -2.72
C ALA A 158 -2.52 6.68 -3.21
N ALA A 159 -3.16 6.97 -4.36
CA ALA A 159 -4.18 6.16 -4.98
C ALA A 159 -5.25 5.68 -3.97
N GLY A 160 -5.66 6.58 -3.05
CA GLY A 160 -6.65 6.31 -2.01
C GLY A 160 -6.11 5.72 -0.71
N ALA A 161 -4.80 5.46 -0.56
CA ALA A 161 -4.24 5.05 0.73
C ALA A 161 -4.39 6.19 1.79
N PRO A 162 -4.59 5.85 3.08
CA PRO A 162 -4.59 4.53 3.73
C PRO A 162 -5.93 3.78 3.65
N PHE A 163 -6.96 4.33 2.98
CA PHE A 163 -8.30 3.72 2.87
C PHE A 163 -8.36 2.50 1.95
N ARG A 164 -7.25 2.19 1.31
CA ARG A 164 -7.03 0.97 0.57
C ARG A 164 -5.63 0.41 0.80
N PRO A 165 -5.43 -0.92 0.73
CA PRO A 165 -4.10 -1.52 0.72
C PRO A 165 -3.25 -1.01 -0.45
N HIS A 166 -1.98 -0.68 -0.20
CA HIS A 166 -1.03 -0.21 -1.22
C HIS A 166 0.35 -0.83 -1.01
N SER A 167 0.63 -1.92 -1.69
CA SER A 167 1.92 -2.60 -1.63
C SER A 167 2.26 -3.27 -2.95
N ARG A 168 3.54 -3.39 -3.25
CA ARG A 168 4.13 -4.27 -4.27
C ARG A 168 5.12 -5.15 -3.58
N THR A 169 5.08 -6.44 -3.88
CA THR A 169 5.80 -7.44 -3.11
C THR A 169 6.27 -8.59 -4.01
N PRO A 170 7.43 -9.18 -3.75
CA PRO A 170 7.82 -10.44 -4.34
C PRO A 170 6.78 -11.51 -3.99
N GLN A 171 6.36 -12.29 -4.97
CA GLN A 171 5.27 -13.25 -4.79
C GLN A 171 5.32 -14.39 -5.79
N MET A 172 4.70 -15.50 -5.40
CA MET A 172 4.26 -16.58 -6.28
C MET A 172 2.74 -16.64 -6.20
N ARG A 173 2.05 -16.32 -7.30
CA ARG A 173 0.60 -16.23 -7.35
C ARG A 173 0.03 -17.11 -8.45
N ALA A 174 -0.88 -18.01 -8.06
CA ALA A 174 -1.65 -18.81 -8.97
C ALA A 174 -3.10 -18.32 -8.99
N THR A 175 -3.68 -18.16 -10.18
CA THR A 175 -5.09 -17.83 -10.37
C THR A 175 -5.69 -18.77 -11.37
N MET A 176 -6.84 -19.37 -11.05
CA MET A 176 -7.55 -20.31 -11.93
C MET A 176 -9.01 -19.88 -12.04
N TYR A 177 -9.54 -19.86 -13.24
CA TYR A 177 -10.96 -19.62 -13.53
C TYR A 177 -11.61 -20.83 -14.17
N LEU A 178 -12.81 -21.17 -13.72
CA LEU A 178 -13.76 -22.10 -14.31
C LEU A 178 -14.99 -21.29 -14.71
N GLY A 179 -15.10 -20.93 -15.99
CA GLY A 179 -16.12 -19.98 -16.44
C GLY A 179 -15.96 -18.62 -15.74
N SER A 180 -17.01 -18.20 -15.02
CA SER A 180 -17.05 -16.92 -14.29
C SER A 180 -16.45 -17.00 -12.88
N VAL A 181 -16.20 -18.19 -12.36
CA VAL A 181 -15.71 -18.40 -10.99
C VAL A 181 -14.21 -18.65 -11.00
N GLY A 182 -13.47 -18.01 -10.11
CA GLY A 182 -12.03 -18.13 -10.02
C GLY A 182 -11.53 -18.25 -8.59
N TYR A 183 -10.32 -18.81 -8.47
CA TYR A 183 -9.57 -18.97 -7.23
C TYR A 183 -8.21 -18.35 -7.40
N THR A 184 -7.76 -17.60 -6.40
CA THR A 184 -6.41 -17.04 -6.33
C THR A 184 -5.74 -17.51 -5.05
N ALA A 185 -4.51 -18.02 -5.17
CA ALA A 185 -3.64 -18.32 -4.05
C ALA A 185 -2.29 -17.63 -4.29
N ALA A 186 -1.74 -16.97 -3.27
CA ALA A 186 -0.44 -16.33 -3.36
C ALA A 186 0.38 -16.56 -2.09
N LEU A 187 1.68 -16.73 -2.29
CA LEU A 187 2.73 -16.66 -1.28
C LEU A 187 3.50 -15.36 -1.51
N LEU A 188 3.66 -14.54 -0.46
CA LEU A 188 4.17 -13.18 -0.59
C LEU A 188 5.30 -12.95 0.42
N TRP A 189 6.26 -12.09 0.05
CA TRP A 189 7.39 -11.67 0.89
C TRP A 189 7.51 -10.16 0.90
N GLN A 190 7.81 -9.57 2.04
CA GLN A 190 8.01 -8.13 2.15
C GLN A 190 9.36 -7.71 1.55
N LEU A 191 9.39 -6.55 0.89
CA LEU A 191 10.62 -5.95 0.37
C LEU A 191 10.57 -4.41 0.43
N GLN A 192 9.74 -3.76 -0.37
CA GLN A 192 9.66 -2.28 -0.45
C GLN A 192 8.76 -1.67 0.61
N TYR A 193 7.78 -2.42 1.04
CA TYR A 193 6.83 -2.04 2.07
C TYR A 193 6.89 -3.09 3.17
N MET A 194 7.10 -2.65 4.40
CA MET A 194 7.47 -3.49 5.53
C MET A 194 6.56 -3.19 6.71
N ASN A 195 6.39 -4.18 7.57
CA ASN A 195 5.79 -3.97 8.87
C ASN A 195 6.70 -3.15 9.78
N ASN A 196 6.10 -2.47 10.74
CA ASN A 196 6.78 -1.82 11.83
C ASN A 196 6.98 -2.82 12.98
N GLY A 197 8.03 -2.61 13.78
CA GLY A 197 8.35 -3.40 14.96
C GLY A 197 9.44 -2.72 15.78
N PRO A 198 9.89 -3.34 16.90
CA PRO A 198 10.95 -2.82 17.75
C PRO A 198 12.30 -2.82 17.02
N LYS A 199 13.10 -1.78 17.26
CA LYS A 199 14.40 -1.60 16.60
C LYS A 199 15.45 -2.60 17.08
N ALA A 200 15.47 -2.93 18.37
CA ALA A 200 16.40 -3.87 18.97
C ALA A 200 15.82 -4.53 20.23
N ALA A 201 16.55 -5.47 20.82
CA ALA A 201 16.14 -6.17 22.04
C ALA A 201 15.93 -5.22 23.23
N ASP A 202 16.71 -4.15 23.29
CA ASP A 202 16.75 -3.12 24.33
C ASP A 202 16.24 -1.74 23.84
N ASP A 203 15.83 -1.65 22.58
CA ASP A 203 15.32 -0.41 21.98
C ASP A 203 13.93 -0.65 21.38
N PRO A 204 12.86 -0.28 22.10
CA PRO A 204 11.48 -0.48 21.65
C PRO A 204 11.05 0.54 20.58
N THR A 205 11.92 1.46 20.15
CA THR A 205 11.61 2.44 19.11
C THR A 205 11.09 1.76 17.85
N SER A 206 9.98 2.26 17.31
CA SER A 206 9.34 1.68 16.13
C SER A 206 10.15 1.94 14.86
N VAL A 207 10.52 0.87 14.17
CA VAL A 207 11.18 0.89 12.86
C VAL A 207 10.44 -0.01 11.87
N ALA A 208 10.63 0.24 10.58
CA ALA A 208 10.14 -0.65 9.54
C ALA A 208 11.29 -1.56 9.07
N SER A 209 11.11 -2.90 9.12
CA SER A 209 12.11 -3.87 8.66
C SER A 209 11.48 -5.08 7.99
N VAL A 210 12.17 -5.63 7.00
CA VAL A 210 11.84 -6.94 6.40
C VAL A 210 12.13 -8.10 7.34
N ASP A 211 13.00 -7.90 8.33
CA ASP A 211 13.46 -8.95 9.24
C ASP A 211 12.30 -9.53 10.06
N PHE A 212 11.31 -8.72 10.41
CA PHE A 212 10.13 -9.21 11.15
C PHE A 212 9.38 -10.30 10.39
N ALA A 213 9.24 -10.17 9.07
CA ALA A 213 8.64 -11.17 8.21
C ALA A 213 9.62 -12.33 7.91
N HIS A 214 10.89 -12.04 7.64
CA HIS A 214 11.90 -13.06 7.32
C HIS A 214 12.14 -14.00 8.50
N ASN A 215 12.23 -13.47 9.72
CA ASN A 215 12.50 -14.25 10.93
C ASN A 215 11.31 -15.11 11.38
N SER A 216 10.10 -14.86 10.85
CA SER A 216 8.95 -15.73 11.09
C SER A 216 9.05 -17.07 10.34
N LEU A 217 9.91 -17.16 9.31
CA LEU A 217 10.11 -18.29 8.39
C LEU A 217 8.86 -18.67 7.57
N LEU A 218 7.78 -17.93 7.71
CA LEU A 218 6.52 -18.16 7.01
C LEU A 218 6.28 -17.05 5.99
N PRO A 219 5.95 -17.37 4.72
CA PRO A 219 5.47 -16.36 3.79
C PRO A 219 4.08 -15.88 4.23
N GLU A 220 3.75 -14.65 3.89
CA GLU A 220 2.39 -14.16 3.92
C GLU A 220 1.57 -14.92 2.88
N VAL A 221 0.31 -15.26 3.19
CA VAL A 221 -0.55 -16.10 2.36
C VAL A 221 -1.84 -15.37 2.04
N PHE A 222 -2.14 -15.21 0.75
CA PHE A 222 -3.44 -14.71 0.31
C PHE A 222 -4.24 -15.83 -0.36
N LEU A 223 -5.52 -15.97 0.03
CA LEU A 223 -6.50 -16.84 -0.61
C LEU A 223 -7.71 -16.01 -1.03
N GLY A 224 -8.13 -16.13 -2.29
CA GLY A 224 -9.25 -15.38 -2.84
C GLY A 224 -10.17 -16.22 -3.69
N PHE A 225 -11.46 -15.98 -3.54
CA PHE A 225 -12.52 -16.47 -4.41
C PHE A 225 -13.00 -15.31 -5.28
N ASN A 226 -12.98 -15.48 -6.60
CA ASN A 226 -13.26 -14.44 -7.58
C ASN A 226 -14.51 -14.77 -8.38
N PHE A 227 -15.28 -13.74 -8.72
CA PHE A 227 -16.34 -13.81 -9.71
C PHE A 227 -16.09 -12.77 -10.79
N LYS A 228 -16.11 -13.18 -12.08
CA LYS A 228 -15.90 -12.29 -13.21
C LYS A 228 -16.88 -12.62 -14.33
N GLN A 229 -17.79 -11.69 -14.65
CA GLN A 229 -18.74 -11.83 -15.74
C GLN A 229 -19.03 -10.48 -16.40
N GLY A 230 -18.67 -10.36 -17.67
CA GLY A 230 -18.84 -9.11 -18.40
C GLY A 230 -18.15 -7.91 -17.69
N PRO A 231 -18.89 -6.84 -17.37
CA PRO A 231 -18.34 -5.66 -16.69
C PRO A 231 -18.14 -5.85 -15.17
N TRP A 232 -18.61 -6.97 -14.59
CA TRP A 232 -18.58 -7.23 -13.16
C TRP A 232 -17.36 -8.03 -12.75
N PHE A 233 -16.74 -7.61 -11.66
CA PHE A 233 -15.76 -8.40 -10.93
C PHE A 233 -16.01 -8.27 -9.44
N ALA A 234 -15.99 -9.39 -8.72
CA ALA A 234 -16.05 -9.43 -7.27
C ALA A 234 -15.01 -10.41 -6.71
N GLN A 235 -14.52 -10.14 -5.51
CA GLN A 235 -13.56 -10.97 -4.81
C GLN A 235 -13.89 -10.99 -3.33
N VAL A 236 -13.95 -12.18 -2.74
CA VAL A 236 -13.86 -12.40 -1.29
C VAL A 236 -12.52 -13.06 -1.05
N GLY A 237 -11.78 -12.60 -0.07
CA GLY A 237 -10.45 -13.13 0.21
C GLY A 237 -10.04 -12.99 1.67
N VAL A 238 -8.98 -13.67 2.00
CA VAL A 238 -8.32 -13.59 3.30
C VAL A 238 -6.82 -13.51 3.09
N ASP A 239 -6.20 -12.61 3.81
CA ASP A 239 -4.76 -12.45 3.89
C ASP A 239 -4.28 -12.84 5.28
N MET A 240 -3.23 -13.63 5.36
CA MET A 240 -2.71 -14.21 6.61
C MET A 240 -1.22 -13.96 6.68
N GLN A 241 -0.77 -13.42 7.81
CA GLN A 241 0.63 -13.07 8.04
C GLN A 241 1.08 -13.52 9.43
N ALA A 242 2.33 -13.93 9.55
CA ALA A 242 3.03 -14.10 10.81
C ALA A 242 4.33 -13.29 10.78
N LEU A 243 4.66 -12.63 11.90
CA LEU A 243 5.91 -11.91 12.11
C LEU A 243 6.64 -12.43 13.33
N CYS A 244 7.95 -12.28 13.33
CA CYS A 244 8.81 -12.45 14.52
C CYS A 244 9.37 -11.06 14.89
N PRO A 245 8.76 -10.33 15.86
CA PRO A 245 9.15 -8.96 16.19
C PRO A 245 10.57 -8.87 16.75
N ARG A 246 10.96 -9.78 17.64
CA ARG A 246 12.32 -9.85 18.19
C ARG A 246 12.82 -11.30 18.20
N THR A 247 14.12 -11.46 18.02
CA THR A 247 14.83 -12.74 18.12
C THR A 247 15.69 -12.83 19.40
N HIS A 248 15.84 -11.71 20.10
CA HIS A 248 16.60 -11.59 21.32
C HIS A 248 15.88 -10.67 22.31
N ALA A 249 16.04 -10.93 23.60
CA ALA A 249 15.58 -10.08 24.68
C ALA A 249 16.73 -9.79 25.66
N LEU A 250 16.65 -8.65 26.36
CA LEU A 250 17.56 -8.28 27.43
C LEU A 250 16.89 -8.57 28.76
N VAL A 251 17.51 -9.45 29.58
CA VAL A 251 17.07 -9.74 30.95
C VAL A 251 18.19 -9.34 31.89
N GLY A 252 17.98 -8.24 32.63
CA GLY A 252 19.06 -7.62 33.39
C GLY A 252 20.16 -7.10 32.45
N THR A 253 21.35 -7.69 32.52
CA THR A 253 22.49 -7.38 31.65
C THR A 253 22.78 -8.46 30.61
N VAL A 254 21.95 -9.52 30.55
CA VAL A 254 22.18 -10.67 29.68
C VAL A 254 21.25 -10.64 28.48
N THR A 255 21.81 -10.64 27.29
CA THR A 255 21.05 -10.83 26.05
C THR A 255 20.86 -12.32 25.81
N GLN A 256 19.62 -12.75 25.63
CA GLN A 256 19.29 -14.13 25.34
C GLN A 256 18.35 -14.27 24.14
N LYS A 257 18.36 -15.43 23.50
CA LYS A 257 17.49 -15.72 22.35
C LYS A 257 16.08 -15.97 22.85
N VAL A 258 15.11 -15.36 22.14
CA VAL A 258 13.67 -15.56 22.37
C VAL A 258 12.97 -15.97 21.08
N TYR A 259 11.76 -16.51 21.20
CA TYR A 259 10.92 -16.92 20.09
C TYR A 259 9.56 -16.20 20.18
N GLU A 260 9.50 -15.04 19.55
CA GLU A 260 8.29 -14.22 19.56
C GLU A 260 7.52 -14.37 18.24
N SER A 261 6.21 -14.23 18.32
CA SER A 261 5.36 -14.27 17.13
C SER A 261 4.12 -13.39 17.31
N VAL A 262 3.73 -12.75 16.22
CA VAL A 262 2.41 -12.12 16.08
C VAL A 262 1.78 -12.54 14.76
N SER A 263 0.58 -13.11 14.83
CA SER A 263 -0.18 -13.55 13.67
C SER A 263 -1.35 -12.62 13.41
N SER A 264 -1.72 -12.42 12.15
CA SER A 264 -2.84 -11.58 11.74
C SER A 264 -3.61 -12.20 10.59
N ILE A 265 -4.92 -11.94 10.55
CA ILE A 265 -5.85 -12.41 9.53
C ILE A 265 -6.70 -11.24 9.05
N THR A 266 -6.63 -10.92 7.77
CA THR A 266 -7.32 -9.79 7.16
C THR A 266 -8.34 -10.28 6.12
N PRO A 267 -9.61 -10.52 6.50
CA PRO A 267 -10.68 -10.78 5.54
C PRO A 267 -11.01 -9.53 4.73
N THR A 268 -11.33 -9.73 3.44
CA THR A 268 -11.62 -8.65 2.50
C THR A 268 -12.78 -9.00 1.56
N LEU A 269 -13.55 -7.98 1.20
CA LEU A 269 -14.55 -8.02 0.14
C LEU A 269 -14.26 -6.90 -0.85
N TYR A 270 -14.30 -7.22 -2.14
CA TYR A 270 -14.19 -6.27 -3.22
C TYR A 270 -15.27 -6.50 -4.27
N ALA A 271 -15.82 -5.44 -4.83
CA ALA A 271 -16.73 -5.48 -5.97
C ALA A 271 -16.48 -4.30 -6.92
N GLN A 272 -16.58 -4.55 -8.22
CA GLN A 272 -16.54 -3.49 -9.23
C GLN A 272 -17.50 -3.75 -10.38
N TYR A 273 -17.96 -2.66 -10.97
CA TYR A 273 -18.57 -2.58 -12.28
C TYR A 273 -17.74 -1.65 -13.16
N VAL A 274 -17.24 -2.12 -14.29
CA VAL A 274 -16.51 -1.31 -15.27
C VAL A 274 -17.12 -1.58 -16.65
N GLY A 275 -18.01 -0.71 -17.11
CA GLY A 275 -18.72 -0.90 -18.36
C GLY A 275 -19.27 0.41 -18.93
N GLY A 276 -19.24 0.54 -20.26
CA GLY A 276 -19.62 1.78 -20.95
C GLY A 276 -18.69 2.93 -20.55
N ASP A 277 -19.26 3.98 -20.00
CA ASP A 277 -18.55 5.15 -19.48
C ASP A 277 -18.42 5.14 -17.96
N TRP A 278 -18.99 4.10 -17.29
CA TRP A 278 -19.02 3.98 -15.84
C TRP A 278 -17.91 3.10 -15.28
N SER A 279 -17.39 3.50 -14.14
CA SER A 279 -16.55 2.69 -13.27
C SER A 279 -17.03 2.89 -11.84
N VAL A 280 -17.49 1.81 -11.20
CA VAL A 280 -17.92 1.82 -9.80
C VAL A 280 -17.12 0.75 -9.08
N LYS A 281 -16.49 1.09 -7.96
CA LYS A 281 -15.64 0.19 -7.18
C LYS A 281 -15.92 0.35 -5.70
N PHE A 282 -15.96 -0.76 -5.01
CA PHE A 282 -16.13 -0.81 -3.55
C PHE A 282 -15.18 -1.84 -2.96
N ARG A 283 -14.57 -1.52 -1.84
CA ARG A 283 -13.81 -2.46 -1.01
C ARG A 283 -14.09 -2.21 0.46
N THR A 284 -14.12 -3.30 1.21
CA THR A 284 -14.05 -3.30 2.67
C THR A 284 -13.14 -4.42 3.15
N LEU A 285 -12.45 -4.20 4.26
CA LEU A 285 -11.64 -5.19 4.96
C LEU A 285 -11.66 -4.95 6.46
N LEU A 286 -11.53 -6.03 7.22
CA LEU A 286 -11.15 -5.98 8.62
C LEU A 286 -9.63 -6.14 8.67
N ALA A 287 -8.95 -5.01 8.73
CA ALA A 287 -7.49 -4.96 8.72
C ALA A 287 -6.92 -5.40 10.06
N GLN A 288 -5.95 -6.32 10.04
CA GLN A 288 -5.12 -6.69 11.17
C GLN A 288 -3.65 -6.58 10.79
N ASN A 289 -2.89 -5.74 11.50
CA ASN A 289 -1.45 -5.56 11.27
C ASN A 289 -1.05 -5.32 9.80
N THR A 290 -1.73 -4.40 9.13
CA THR A 290 -1.55 -4.12 7.69
C THR A 290 -0.61 -2.93 7.40
N SER A 291 0.35 -2.64 8.28
CA SER A 291 1.29 -1.52 8.12
C SER A 291 2.17 -1.65 6.85
N HIS A 292 2.52 -2.87 6.45
CA HIS A 292 3.21 -3.17 5.17
C HIS A 292 2.34 -2.92 3.92
N LEU A 293 1.05 -2.74 4.08
CA LEU A 293 0.12 -2.33 3.02
C LEU A 293 -0.12 -0.82 2.98
N ASN A 294 0.73 -0.02 3.64
CA ASN A 294 0.56 1.42 3.83
C ASN A 294 -0.79 1.78 4.48
N GLN A 295 -1.25 0.95 5.41
CA GLN A 295 -2.38 1.23 6.29
C GLN A 295 -1.88 1.51 7.71
N LEU A 296 -2.67 2.26 8.49
CA LEU A 296 -2.30 2.73 9.82
C LEU A 296 -2.75 1.72 10.89
N VAL A 297 -2.47 0.44 10.66
CA VAL A 297 -2.87 -0.67 11.53
C VAL A 297 -1.65 -1.55 11.76
N GLY A 298 -1.29 -1.75 13.02
CA GLY A 298 -0.12 -2.51 13.43
C GLY A 298 -0.45 -3.57 14.47
N TYR A 299 0.39 -3.70 15.47
CA TYR A 299 0.21 -4.59 16.62
C TYR A 299 0.77 -3.95 17.89
N GLY A 300 0.34 -4.42 19.04
CA GLY A 300 0.80 -3.95 20.34
C GLY A 300 1.31 -5.10 21.22
N VAL A 301 2.11 -4.75 22.22
CA VAL A 301 2.59 -5.66 23.25
C VAL A 301 1.49 -5.87 24.28
N THR A 302 1.21 -7.13 24.66
CA THR A 302 0.16 -7.49 25.64
C THR A 302 0.74 -8.03 26.95
N GLY A 303 2.05 -8.36 26.98
CA GLY A 303 2.71 -8.82 28.18
C GLY A 303 4.19 -9.07 27.98
N VAL A 304 4.89 -9.21 29.10
CA VAL A 304 6.33 -9.56 29.18
C VAL A 304 6.46 -10.81 30.01
N ASN A 305 7.21 -11.79 29.50
CA ASN A 305 7.47 -13.05 30.14
C ASN A 305 8.78 -13.00 30.97
N ASP A 306 8.98 -13.95 31.85
CA ASP A 306 10.17 -14.03 32.74
C ASP A 306 11.48 -14.13 31.95
N ASP A 307 11.46 -14.70 30.75
CA ASP A 307 12.62 -14.79 29.84
C ASP A 307 12.81 -13.49 29.01
N GLY A 308 12.07 -12.41 29.32
CA GLY A 308 12.13 -11.14 28.62
C GLY A 308 11.48 -11.15 27.24
N SER A 309 10.88 -12.24 26.79
CA SER A 309 10.08 -12.27 25.58
C SER A 309 8.77 -11.52 25.77
N TRP A 310 8.24 -10.95 24.67
CA TRP A 310 6.99 -10.21 24.68
C TRP A 310 5.87 -11.01 23.99
N ASN A 311 4.66 -10.85 24.51
CA ASN A 311 3.44 -11.29 23.88
C ASN A 311 2.84 -10.14 23.08
N TYR A 312 2.14 -10.45 22.00
CA TYR A 312 1.62 -9.44 21.08
C TYR A 312 0.20 -9.75 20.64
N ALA A 313 -0.59 -8.70 20.39
CA ALA A 313 -1.86 -8.80 19.72
C ALA A 313 -1.92 -7.88 18.48
N PRO A 314 -2.49 -8.33 17.35
CA PRO A 314 -2.71 -7.48 16.21
C PRO A 314 -3.79 -6.43 16.53
N MET A 315 -3.49 -5.16 16.22
CA MET A 315 -4.49 -4.09 16.20
C MET A 315 -5.43 -4.33 15.02
N GLN A 316 -6.67 -3.91 15.17
CA GLN A 316 -7.73 -4.10 14.20
C GLN A 316 -8.34 -2.76 13.77
N ALA A 317 -8.74 -2.68 12.52
CA ALA A 317 -9.54 -1.58 11.99
C ALA A 317 -10.48 -2.04 10.88
N THR A 318 -11.66 -1.45 10.79
CA THR A 318 -12.45 -1.52 9.57
C THR A 318 -11.95 -0.46 8.60
N ILE A 319 -11.67 -0.84 7.35
CA ILE A 319 -11.22 0.08 6.32
C ILE A 319 -12.03 -0.18 5.06
N SER A 320 -12.61 0.90 4.51
CA SER A 320 -13.47 0.81 3.33
C SER A 320 -13.23 1.97 2.38
N TYR A 321 -13.47 1.74 1.10
CA TYR A 321 -13.63 2.81 0.13
C TYR A 321 -14.76 2.53 -0.86
N PHE A 322 -15.34 3.60 -1.38
CA PHE A 322 -16.24 3.63 -2.52
C PHE A 322 -15.68 4.60 -3.56
N ASN A 323 -15.72 4.22 -4.83
CA ASN A 323 -15.25 5.04 -5.91
C ASN A 323 -16.19 4.93 -7.11
N ILE A 324 -16.63 6.07 -7.63
CA ILE A 324 -17.46 6.14 -8.83
C ILE A 324 -16.85 7.12 -9.82
N ALA A 325 -16.77 6.73 -11.08
CA ALA A 325 -16.28 7.58 -12.15
C ALA A 325 -17.16 7.43 -13.41
N TYR A 326 -17.31 8.53 -14.14
CA TYR A 326 -18.08 8.60 -15.37
C TYR A 326 -17.33 9.36 -16.46
N GLY A 327 -17.46 8.91 -17.70
CA GLY A 327 -16.91 9.54 -18.88
C GLY A 327 -15.54 8.98 -19.30
N LYS A 328 -15.10 9.35 -20.50
CA LYS A 328 -13.81 8.93 -21.10
C LYS A 328 -12.90 10.12 -21.39
N LYS A 329 -13.32 11.00 -22.32
CA LYS A 329 -12.57 12.20 -22.70
C LYS A 329 -12.60 13.23 -21.58
N TYR A 330 -13.77 13.55 -21.07
CA TYR A 330 -14.02 14.25 -19.83
C TYR A 330 -14.44 13.22 -18.80
N ARG A 331 -13.67 13.09 -17.74
CA ARG A 331 -13.93 12.10 -16.69
C ARG A 331 -14.15 12.79 -15.37
N ILE A 332 -15.29 12.53 -14.77
CA ILE A 332 -15.66 12.99 -13.43
C ILE A 332 -15.51 11.80 -12.50
N ASN A 333 -14.96 12.01 -11.33
CA ASN A 333 -14.73 10.96 -10.35
C ASN A 333 -15.01 11.45 -8.93
N LEU A 334 -15.49 10.56 -8.09
CA LEU A 334 -15.64 10.75 -6.65
C LEU A 334 -15.07 9.54 -5.93
N PHE A 335 -14.15 9.79 -5.02
CA PHE A 335 -13.62 8.81 -4.08
C PHE A 335 -14.11 9.13 -2.67
N LEU A 336 -14.56 8.11 -1.95
CA LEU A 336 -14.92 8.15 -0.52
C LEU A 336 -14.12 7.08 0.20
N GLY A 337 -13.44 7.44 1.28
CA GLY A 337 -12.68 6.54 2.13
C GLY A 337 -13.12 6.66 3.59
N TYR A 338 -13.13 5.55 4.32
CA TYR A 338 -13.40 5.51 5.76
C TYR A 338 -12.55 4.45 6.45
N MET A 339 -12.06 4.77 7.64
CA MET A 339 -11.42 3.82 8.54
C MET A 339 -11.83 4.10 10.00
N LYS A 340 -11.90 3.02 10.80
CA LYS A 340 -12.20 3.07 12.23
C LYS A 340 -11.27 2.14 12.98
N ASN A 341 -10.54 2.65 13.96
CA ASN A 341 -9.75 1.85 14.89
C ASN A 341 -10.69 1.07 15.83
N LEU A 342 -10.45 -0.23 15.97
CA LEU A 342 -11.20 -1.15 16.84
C LEU A 342 -10.37 -1.61 18.04
N GLY A 343 -9.08 -1.24 18.11
CA GLY A 343 -8.14 -1.72 19.12
C GLY A 343 -7.65 -3.12 18.86
N ALA A 344 -7.03 -3.75 19.85
CA ALA A 344 -6.66 -5.15 19.87
C ALA A 344 -7.79 -6.01 20.48
N GLY A 345 -7.68 -7.34 20.29
CA GLY A 345 -8.63 -8.28 20.89
C GLY A 345 -8.50 -8.45 22.41
N GLU A 346 -7.44 -7.92 22.99
CA GLU A 346 -7.08 -7.97 24.41
C GLU A 346 -6.41 -6.66 24.85
N ASP A 347 -6.25 -6.47 26.16
CA ASP A 347 -5.58 -5.29 26.71
C ASP A 347 -4.09 -5.30 26.40
N LEU A 348 -3.54 -4.14 26.10
CA LEU A 348 -2.12 -3.93 25.89
C LEU A 348 -1.39 -3.79 27.22
N TRP A 349 -0.14 -4.22 27.26
CA TRP A 349 0.71 -4.06 28.43
C TRP A 349 1.10 -2.59 28.60
N LEU A 350 0.70 -2.02 29.73
CA LEU A 350 1.14 -0.69 30.16
C LEU A 350 2.55 -0.83 30.74
N ASP A 351 3.57 -0.38 30.02
CA ASP A 351 4.94 -0.38 30.50
C ASP A 351 5.11 0.64 31.63
N PRO A 352 5.41 0.19 32.86
CA PRO A 352 5.57 1.10 34.00
C PRO A 352 6.79 2.01 33.87
N ALA A 353 7.77 1.67 33.05
CA ALA A 353 9.00 2.46 32.87
C ALA A 353 8.73 3.75 32.04
N ILE A 354 7.79 3.68 31.10
CA ILE A 354 7.45 4.82 30.24
C ILE A 354 6.03 5.37 30.49
N GLY A 355 5.22 4.66 31.31
CA GLY A 355 3.82 4.99 31.52
C GLY A 355 2.97 4.96 30.23
N GLY A 356 3.31 4.09 29.29
CA GLY A 356 2.71 4.03 27.96
C GLY A 356 2.68 2.60 27.38
N TYR A 357 2.15 2.48 26.17
CA TYR A 357 2.00 1.21 25.45
C TYR A 357 3.00 1.12 24.29
N HIS A 358 3.53 -0.06 24.06
CA HIS A 358 4.33 -0.35 22.86
C HIS A 358 3.42 -0.77 21.71
N ILE A 359 3.17 0.16 20.77
CA ILE A 359 2.35 -0.05 19.58
C ILE A 359 3.18 0.20 18.34
N TYR A 360 3.28 -0.81 17.48
CA TYR A 360 4.06 -0.80 16.24
C TYR A 360 3.15 -0.66 15.04
N MET A 361 2.99 0.56 14.54
CA MET A 361 2.11 0.88 13.41
C MET A 361 2.77 1.85 12.44
N LYS A 362 2.20 1.97 11.24
CA LYS A 362 2.68 2.93 10.23
C LYS A 362 2.52 4.36 10.73
N GLY A 363 3.60 5.14 10.66
CA GLY A 363 3.63 6.52 11.19
C GLY A 363 3.93 6.60 12.69
N GLY A 364 4.08 5.45 13.37
CA GLY A 364 4.52 5.37 14.76
C GLY A 364 3.55 6.04 15.73
N GLU A 365 4.06 6.61 16.80
CA GLU A 365 3.32 7.21 17.91
C GLU A 365 2.34 8.33 17.48
N ASN A 366 2.56 8.97 16.33
CA ASN A 366 1.69 10.06 15.86
C ASN A 366 0.23 9.64 15.64
N PHE A 367 -0.05 8.34 15.51
CA PHE A 367 -1.38 7.84 15.15
C PHE A 367 -1.96 6.82 16.14
N THR A 368 -1.29 6.55 17.26
CA THR A 368 -1.80 5.65 18.31
C THR A 368 -3.13 6.16 18.88
N HIS A 369 -3.35 7.47 18.89
CA HIS A 369 -4.59 8.12 19.35
C HIS A 369 -5.64 8.32 18.24
N LEU A 370 -5.44 7.75 17.05
CA LEU A 370 -6.37 7.87 15.93
C LEU A 370 -7.60 6.97 16.16
N ASN A 371 -8.77 7.59 16.26
CA ASN A 371 -10.06 6.91 16.39
C ASN A 371 -10.61 6.49 15.01
N SER A 372 -10.72 7.46 14.10
CA SER A 372 -11.27 7.25 12.77
C SER A 372 -10.75 8.30 11.79
N ALA A 373 -10.79 7.97 10.52
CA ALA A 373 -10.53 8.92 9.45
C ALA A 373 -11.52 8.71 8.30
N TRP A 374 -11.83 9.80 7.59
CA TRP A 374 -12.58 9.74 6.35
C TRP A 374 -11.95 10.66 5.29
N ARG A 375 -12.20 10.35 4.03
CA ARG A 375 -11.74 11.14 2.89
C ARG A 375 -12.84 11.26 1.86
N VAL A 376 -13.01 12.47 1.33
CA VAL A 376 -13.84 12.77 0.17
C VAL A 376 -12.96 13.43 -0.87
N ALA A 377 -12.88 12.85 -2.09
CA ALA A 377 -12.02 13.38 -3.14
C ALA A 377 -12.75 13.38 -4.50
N PRO A 378 -13.53 14.45 -4.82
CA PRO A 378 -14.00 14.69 -6.16
C PRO A 378 -12.85 15.12 -7.08
N SER A 379 -12.87 14.64 -8.34
CA SER A 379 -11.91 15.05 -9.35
C SER A 379 -12.53 15.12 -10.73
N VAL A 380 -11.92 15.94 -11.59
CA VAL A 380 -12.22 16.02 -13.02
C VAL A 380 -10.93 15.84 -13.80
N SER A 381 -10.98 15.15 -14.92
CA SER A 381 -9.85 15.03 -15.81
C SER A 381 -10.25 15.13 -17.28
N TYR A 382 -9.31 15.61 -18.07
CA TYR A 382 -9.43 15.75 -19.52
C TYR A 382 -8.35 14.91 -20.20
N ASN A 383 -8.78 13.89 -20.93
CA ASN A 383 -7.93 12.98 -21.68
C ASN A 383 -7.89 13.40 -23.15
N ILE A 384 -6.73 13.84 -23.64
CA ILE A 384 -6.53 14.25 -25.03
C ILE A 384 -5.27 13.58 -25.60
N LYS A 385 -5.46 12.63 -26.52
CA LYS A 385 -4.36 11.84 -27.11
C LYS A 385 -3.45 11.26 -26.00
N ALA A 386 -2.17 11.64 -26.00
CA ALA A 386 -1.18 11.23 -25.01
C ALA A 386 -1.26 11.99 -23.67
N PHE A 387 -2.02 13.09 -23.59
CA PHE A 387 -2.10 13.92 -22.39
C PHE A 387 -3.29 13.56 -21.51
N ASN A 388 -3.07 13.63 -20.20
CA ASN A 388 -4.10 13.63 -19.17
C ASN A 388 -3.87 14.85 -18.27
N LEU A 389 -4.88 15.74 -18.21
CA LEU A 389 -4.93 16.91 -17.36
C LEU A 389 -5.98 16.65 -16.27
N GLY A 390 -5.69 16.92 -15.02
CA GLY A 390 -6.62 16.62 -13.94
C GLY A 390 -6.57 17.64 -12.81
N LEU A 391 -7.71 17.86 -12.18
CA LEU A 391 -7.88 18.64 -10.96
C LEU A 391 -8.64 17.79 -9.95
N GLU A 392 -8.08 17.64 -8.73
CA GLU A 392 -8.69 16.94 -7.61
C GLU A 392 -8.69 17.82 -6.38
N TYR A 393 -9.83 17.91 -5.72
CA TYR A 393 -9.94 18.40 -4.36
C TYR A 393 -10.07 17.20 -3.43
N GLU A 394 -9.37 17.22 -2.32
CA GLU A 394 -9.42 16.18 -1.30
C GLU A 394 -9.63 16.80 0.08
N ALA A 395 -10.67 16.40 0.77
CA ALA A 395 -10.84 16.67 2.20
C ALA A 395 -10.59 15.36 2.97
N THR A 396 -9.57 15.37 3.83
CA THR A 396 -9.27 14.25 4.72
C THR A 396 -9.41 14.71 6.17
N ALA A 397 -10.33 14.09 6.91
CA ALA A 397 -10.52 14.35 8.32
C ALA A 397 -10.10 13.17 9.18
N CYS A 398 -9.48 13.47 10.32
CA CYS A 398 -9.07 12.50 11.33
C CYS A 398 -9.66 12.92 12.68
N THR A 399 -10.25 11.94 13.38
CA THR A 399 -10.73 12.10 14.75
C THR A 399 -9.73 11.42 15.68
N TYR A 400 -9.20 12.16 16.62
CA TYR A 400 -8.27 11.70 17.65
C TYR A 400 -8.94 11.73 19.02
N GLY A 401 -8.44 10.94 19.96
CA GLY A 401 -8.99 10.84 21.31
C GLY A 401 -8.02 10.24 22.31
N VAL A 402 -8.53 9.72 23.40
CA VAL A 402 -7.77 9.09 24.47
C VAL A 402 -7.67 7.59 24.23
N LEU A 403 -6.47 7.02 24.37
CA LEU A 403 -6.18 5.61 24.16
C LEU A 403 -6.77 4.77 25.30
N ALA A 404 -7.53 3.73 24.96
CA ALA A 404 -8.01 2.70 25.88
C ALA A 404 -6.94 1.62 26.12
N ALA A 405 -7.12 0.80 27.14
CA ALA A 405 -6.19 -0.27 27.47
C ALA A 405 -5.96 -1.26 26.32
N ASN A 406 -6.98 -1.58 25.53
CA ASN A 406 -6.86 -2.44 24.36
C ASN A 406 -6.41 -1.70 23.07
N GLY A 407 -5.94 -0.47 23.17
CA GLY A 407 -5.52 0.33 22.02
C GLY A 407 -6.66 0.90 21.15
N SER A 408 -7.93 0.71 21.52
CA SER A 408 -9.04 1.46 20.92
C SER A 408 -9.07 2.90 21.46
N ILE A 409 -9.96 3.72 20.93
CA ILE A 409 -10.10 5.12 21.40
C ILE A 409 -11.41 5.30 22.12
N PHE A 410 -11.36 5.85 23.31
CA PHE A 410 -12.55 6.20 24.07
C PHE A 410 -13.42 7.23 23.35
N LEU A 411 -14.73 6.99 23.34
CA LEU A 411 -15.76 7.90 22.84
C LEU A 411 -16.16 8.89 23.93
N ASN A 412 -15.24 9.66 24.50
CA ASN A 412 -15.54 10.61 25.56
C ASN A 412 -15.30 12.05 25.08
N ASP A 413 -15.59 13.02 25.93
CA ASP A 413 -15.59 14.48 25.73
C ASP A 413 -14.27 15.08 25.19
N HIS A 414 -13.26 14.26 24.94
CA HIS A 414 -11.94 14.65 24.41
C HIS A 414 -11.69 14.25 22.94
N LEU A 415 -12.74 13.85 22.20
CA LEU A 415 -12.59 13.63 20.77
C LEU A 415 -12.41 14.98 20.07
N ARG A 416 -11.33 15.08 19.29
CA ARG A 416 -11.05 16.25 18.46
C ARG A 416 -10.89 15.84 17.02
N GLN A 417 -11.36 16.66 16.10
CA GLN A 417 -11.26 16.42 14.68
C GLN A 417 -10.40 17.46 14.00
N VAL A 418 -9.46 16.99 13.21
CA VAL A 418 -8.63 17.82 12.33
C VAL A 418 -8.93 17.50 10.88
N VAL A 419 -8.86 18.51 10.01
CA VAL A 419 -9.12 18.36 8.58
C VAL A 419 -7.97 18.95 7.79
N ASN A 420 -7.51 18.22 6.75
CA ASN A 420 -6.67 18.75 5.70
C ASN A 420 -7.50 18.92 4.41
N HIS A 421 -7.39 20.09 3.81
CA HIS A 421 -7.90 20.38 2.47
C HIS A 421 -6.74 20.38 1.49
N ARG A 422 -6.80 19.50 0.50
CA ARG A 422 -5.77 19.38 -0.53
C ARG A 422 -6.33 19.72 -1.90
N LEU A 423 -5.57 20.49 -2.67
CA LEU A 423 -5.77 20.66 -4.11
C LEU A 423 -4.62 19.96 -4.84
N CYS A 424 -4.94 19.21 -5.89
CA CYS A 424 -3.95 18.53 -6.71
C CYS A 424 -4.23 18.84 -8.19
N LEU A 425 -3.26 19.44 -8.86
CA LEU A 425 -3.25 19.61 -10.31
C LEU A 425 -2.29 18.59 -10.91
N LEU A 426 -2.80 17.81 -11.87
CA LEU A 426 -2.06 16.78 -12.58
C LEU A 426 -1.85 17.17 -14.04
N VAL A 427 -0.62 17.06 -14.52
CA VAL A 427 -0.28 17.04 -15.95
C VAL A 427 0.53 15.78 -16.23
N LYS A 428 -0.01 14.90 -17.09
CA LYS A 428 0.63 13.65 -17.45
C LYS A 428 0.70 13.49 -18.97
N TYR A 429 1.88 13.07 -19.45
CA TYR A 429 2.13 12.71 -20.84
C TYR A 429 2.55 11.25 -20.95
N ASN A 430 1.81 10.46 -21.75
CA ASN A 430 2.09 9.03 -21.97
C ASN A 430 2.83 8.84 -23.29
N PHE A 431 3.75 7.88 -23.36
CA PHE A 431 4.48 7.49 -24.57
C PHE A 431 4.63 5.97 -24.67
#